data_9c13138ae5c2f4cb67547402032874df
#
_entry.id   9c13138ae5c2f4cb67547402032874df
#
_cell.length_a   1.000
_cell.length_b   1.000
_cell.length_c   1.000
_cell.angle_alpha   90.00
_cell.angle_beta   90.00
_cell.angle_gamma   90.00
#
_symmetry.space_group_name_H-M   'P 1'
#
loop_
_entity.id
_entity.type
_entity.pdbx_description
1 polymer ?
#
loop_
_entity_poly.entity_id
_entity_poly.type
_entity_poly.pdbx_seq_one_letter_code
_entity_poly.pdbx_strand_id
1 'polypeptide(L)'
;MAITLATIADVQDYEPDILDYGIPDFEEEIAKAQADVLRDLRIKWWATQAHGMYDVKYITGTNLEPDEDLYTASQLTRATAYHALGFHIYPKLAKFEPELDIFERKMEFYRQEYNREFDLVLRDGVEYDLDSSGTVSDAEKEPTHYLRLKR
;
A
#
# COMPACT_ATOMS: atom_id res chain seq x y z
N MET A 1 -0.40 10.23 -15.96
CA MET A 1 -1.66 9.64 -15.41
C MET A 1 -1.39 9.15 -14.00
N ALA A 2 -2.29 9.41 -13.08
CA ALA A 2 -2.14 8.88 -11.73
C ALA A 2 -2.34 7.36 -11.75
N ILE A 3 -1.47 6.63 -11.05
CA ILE A 3 -1.59 5.19 -10.89
C ILE A 3 -2.88 4.84 -10.13
N THR A 4 -3.52 3.75 -10.50
CA THR A 4 -4.65 3.18 -9.76
C THR A 4 -4.22 1.85 -9.16
N LEU A 5 -4.13 1.78 -7.83
CA LEU A 5 -3.68 0.59 -7.12
C LEU A 5 -4.83 -0.40 -6.88
N ALA A 6 -6.02 0.09 -6.56
CA ALA A 6 -7.19 -0.75 -6.32
C ALA A 6 -8.48 -0.04 -6.74
N THR A 7 -9.50 -0.83 -7.02
CA THR A 7 -10.85 -0.38 -7.34
C THR A 7 -11.86 -1.00 -6.37
N ILE A 8 -13.12 -0.57 -6.44
CA ILE A 8 -14.18 -1.19 -5.64
C ILE A 8 -14.33 -2.70 -5.94
N ALA A 9 -14.10 -3.11 -7.18
CA ALA A 9 -14.13 -4.52 -7.55
C ALA A 9 -13.08 -5.33 -6.79
N ASP A 10 -11.89 -4.77 -6.58
CA ASP A 10 -10.83 -5.42 -5.81
C ASP A 10 -11.23 -5.57 -4.32
N VAL A 11 -11.90 -4.56 -3.77
CA VAL A 11 -12.44 -4.61 -2.41
C VAL A 11 -13.55 -5.66 -2.29
N GLN A 12 -14.43 -5.75 -3.28
CA GLN A 12 -15.51 -6.73 -3.33
C GLN A 12 -15.01 -8.17 -3.45
N ASP A 13 -13.81 -8.41 -3.94
CA ASP A 13 -13.19 -9.73 -3.94
C ASP A 13 -13.02 -10.29 -2.53
N TYR A 14 -12.83 -9.43 -1.52
CA TYR A 14 -12.70 -9.81 -0.12
C TYR A 14 -14.00 -9.68 0.66
N GLU A 15 -14.80 -8.68 0.34
CA GLU A 15 -16.07 -8.39 0.99
C GLU A 15 -17.15 -8.13 -0.08
N PRO A 16 -17.77 -9.18 -0.63
CA PRO A 16 -18.74 -9.05 -1.73
C PRO A 16 -19.94 -8.16 -1.39
N ASP A 17 -20.33 -8.11 -0.12
CA ASP A 17 -21.52 -7.42 0.36
C ASP A 17 -21.21 -5.99 0.85
N ILE A 18 -20.02 -5.47 0.58
CA ILE A 18 -19.57 -4.19 1.15
C ILE A 18 -20.45 -3.00 0.76
N LEU A 19 -21.08 -3.05 -0.40
CA LEU A 19 -22.01 -2.01 -0.85
C LEU A 19 -23.43 -2.13 -0.27
N ASP A 20 -23.74 -3.23 0.41
CA ASP A 20 -25.08 -3.49 0.96
C ASP A 20 -25.33 -2.77 2.31
N TYR A 21 -24.31 -2.08 2.85
CA TYR A 21 -24.40 -1.41 4.14
C TYR A 21 -24.88 0.04 4.07
N GLY A 22 -25.45 0.46 2.95
CA GLY A 22 -26.08 1.76 2.78
C GLY A 22 -25.18 2.88 2.29
N ILE A 23 -23.93 2.61 2.00
CA ILE A 23 -22.99 3.53 1.37
C ILE A 23 -22.87 3.15 -0.11
N PRO A 24 -23.17 4.04 -1.06
CA PRO A 24 -23.29 3.69 -2.47
C PRO A 24 -21.96 3.37 -3.16
N ASP A 25 -20.89 3.98 -2.70
CA ASP A 25 -19.54 3.70 -3.18
C ASP A 25 -18.50 4.05 -2.13
N PHE A 26 -17.28 3.58 -2.34
CA PHE A 26 -16.15 3.85 -1.47
C PHE A 26 -14.95 4.40 -2.26
N GLU A 27 -15.19 5.07 -3.36
CA GLU A 27 -14.12 5.60 -4.22
C GLU A 27 -13.20 6.56 -3.46
N GLU A 28 -13.77 7.41 -2.61
CA GLU A 28 -12.99 8.35 -1.79
C GLU A 28 -12.13 7.61 -0.77
N GLU A 29 -12.68 6.59 -0.11
CA GLU A 29 -11.96 5.77 0.87
C GLU A 29 -10.84 4.98 0.21
N ILE A 30 -11.07 4.44 -0.97
CA ILE A 30 -10.06 3.72 -1.74
C ILE A 30 -8.95 4.68 -2.19
N ALA A 31 -9.29 5.89 -2.62
CA ALA A 31 -8.31 6.91 -2.98
C ALA A 31 -7.43 7.30 -1.78
N LYS A 32 -8.01 7.45 -0.59
CA LYS A 32 -7.25 7.69 0.65
C LYS A 32 -6.34 6.53 1.00
N ALA A 33 -6.84 5.30 0.85
CA ALA A 33 -6.03 4.11 1.08
C ALA A 33 -4.83 4.03 0.13
N GLN A 34 -5.04 4.33 -1.14
CA GLN A 34 -3.97 4.40 -2.12
C GLN A 34 -2.90 5.42 -1.73
N ALA A 35 -3.31 6.62 -1.34
CA ALA A 35 -2.39 7.67 -0.89
C ALA A 35 -1.59 7.21 0.35
N ASP A 36 -2.24 6.52 1.28
CA ASP A 36 -1.59 6.00 2.49
C ASP A 36 -0.58 4.89 2.17
N VAL A 37 -0.91 3.98 1.26
CA VAL A 37 0.00 2.90 0.82
C VAL A 37 1.22 3.49 0.12
N LEU A 38 1.04 4.46 -0.75
CA LEU A 38 2.14 5.14 -1.44
C LEU A 38 3.03 5.90 -0.45
N ARG A 39 2.44 6.53 0.56
CA ARG A 39 3.19 7.17 1.64
C ARG A 39 3.99 6.16 2.45
N ASP A 40 3.41 5.02 2.80
CA ASP A 40 4.10 3.95 3.52
C ASP A 40 5.29 3.40 2.71
N LEU A 41 5.12 3.25 1.39
CA LEU A 41 6.21 2.86 0.50
C LEU A 41 7.33 3.92 0.48
N ARG A 42 6.99 5.18 0.42
CA ARG A 42 7.97 6.27 0.47
C ARG A 42 8.77 6.26 1.76
N ILE A 43 8.12 6.04 2.89
CA ILE A 43 8.76 6.08 4.22
C ILE A 43 9.53 4.79 4.51
N LYS A 44 8.92 3.63 4.23
CA LYS A 44 9.45 2.34 4.65
C LYS A 44 10.36 1.67 3.62
N TRP A 45 10.18 2.00 2.35
CA TRP A 45 10.95 1.39 1.27
C TRP A 45 11.88 2.39 0.58
N TRP A 46 11.34 3.48 0.05
CA TRP A 46 12.12 4.44 -0.77
C TRP A 46 13.33 5.00 -0.02
N ALA A 47 13.15 5.33 1.25
CA ALA A 47 14.21 5.86 2.09
C ALA A 47 15.35 4.86 2.34
N THR A 48 15.13 3.56 2.12
CA THR A 48 16.14 2.50 2.30
C THR A 48 16.89 2.18 1.01
N GLN A 49 16.43 2.66 -0.14
CA GLN A 49 17.05 2.41 -1.43
C GLN A 49 18.19 3.40 -1.69
N ALA A 50 19.20 2.95 -2.44
CA ALA A 50 20.36 3.79 -2.75
C ALA A 50 19.98 5.07 -3.49
N HIS A 51 18.97 5.01 -4.34
CA HIS A 51 18.47 6.16 -5.11
C HIS A 51 17.50 7.06 -4.33
N GLY A 52 16.95 6.55 -3.23
CA GLY A 52 16.07 7.29 -2.30
C GLY A 52 16.78 7.64 -0.99
N MET A 53 18.01 7.18 -0.78
CA MET A 53 18.75 7.46 0.43
C MET A 53 19.03 8.97 0.59
N TYR A 54 18.83 9.40 1.80
CA TYR A 54 19.13 10.76 2.23
C TYR A 54 20.65 10.96 2.30
N ASP A 55 21.26 11.27 1.17
CA ASP A 55 22.60 11.85 1.19
C ASP A 55 22.48 13.37 1.02
N VAL A 56 22.78 14.10 2.07
CA VAL A 56 22.69 15.57 2.10
C VAL A 56 23.48 16.23 0.96
N LYS A 57 24.51 15.55 0.44
CA LYS A 57 25.31 16.04 -0.68
C LYS A 57 24.61 15.91 -2.03
N TYR A 58 23.67 14.99 -2.14
CA TYR A 58 23.07 14.61 -3.42
C TYR A 58 21.54 14.76 -3.44
N ILE A 59 20.98 15.46 -2.44
CA ILE A 59 19.55 15.78 -2.45
C ILE A 59 19.29 16.71 -3.62
N THR A 60 18.73 16.13 -4.67
CA THR A 60 18.11 16.89 -5.74
C THR A 60 16.60 16.78 -5.58
N GLY A 61 15.85 17.74 -6.10
CA GLY A 61 14.39 17.71 -6.03
C GLY A 61 13.77 16.44 -6.60
N THR A 62 14.51 15.72 -7.43
CA THR A 62 14.06 14.47 -8.07
C THR A 62 14.24 13.22 -7.22
N ASN A 63 15.02 13.28 -6.14
CA ASN A 63 15.33 12.13 -5.29
C ASN A 63 14.48 12.07 -4.00
N LEU A 64 13.66 13.09 -3.75
CA LEU A 64 12.90 13.20 -2.50
C LEU A 64 11.71 12.27 -2.46
N GLU A 65 11.10 11.97 -3.59
CA GLU A 65 9.91 11.14 -3.69
C GLU A 65 10.02 10.19 -4.88
N PRO A 66 9.50 8.96 -4.75
CA PRO A 66 9.40 8.06 -5.89
C PRO A 66 8.35 8.57 -6.88
N ASP A 67 8.54 8.24 -8.16
CA ASP A 67 7.51 8.44 -9.17
C ASP A 67 6.45 7.34 -9.04
N GLU A 68 5.24 7.72 -8.68
CA GLU A 68 4.15 6.78 -8.43
C GLU A 68 3.80 5.94 -9.67
N ASP A 69 3.98 6.49 -10.86
CA ASP A 69 3.67 5.79 -12.11
C ASP A 69 4.66 4.67 -12.45
N LEU A 70 5.77 4.59 -11.77
CA LEU A 70 6.78 3.54 -11.96
C LEU A 70 6.56 2.30 -11.09
N TYR A 71 5.63 2.33 -10.15
CA TYR A 71 5.23 1.15 -9.39
C TYR A 71 4.40 0.18 -10.23
N THR A 72 4.54 -1.10 -9.97
CA THR A 72 3.65 -2.12 -10.52
C THR A 72 2.37 -2.19 -9.68
N ALA A 73 1.28 -1.66 -10.22
CA ALA A 73 0.01 -1.55 -9.51
C ALA A 73 -0.50 -2.91 -8.99
N SER A 74 -0.38 -3.97 -9.78
CA SER A 74 -0.87 -5.31 -9.43
C SER A 74 -0.19 -5.90 -8.19
N GLN A 75 1.05 -5.54 -7.88
CA GLN A 75 1.73 -5.95 -6.66
C GLN A 75 1.09 -5.33 -5.41
N LEU A 76 0.53 -4.14 -5.55
CA LEU A 76 0.04 -3.32 -4.44
C LEU A 76 -1.48 -3.39 -4.26
N THR A 77 -2.20 -4.02 -5.19
CA THR A 77 -3.67 -4.06 -5.20
C THR A 77 -4.22 -4.67 -3.92
N ARG A 78 -3.71 -5.83 -3.51
CA ARG A 78 -4.16 -6.52 -2.30
C ARG A 78 -3.92 -5.70 -1.03
N ALA A 79 -2.72 -5.16 -0.88
CA ALA A 79 -2.39 -4.31 0.26
C ALA A 79 -3.28 -3.07 0.31
N THR A 80 -3.56 -2.46 -0.83
CA THR A 80 -4.43 -1.28 -0.92
C THR A 80 -5.89 -1.62 -0.56
N ALA A 81 -6.40 -2.76 -1.04
CA ALA A 81 -7.74 -3.23 -0.67
C ALA A 81 -7.86 -3.49 0.83
N TYR A 82 -6.89 -4.15 1.45
CA TYR A 82 -6.87 -4.37 2.89
C TYR A 82 -6.79 -3.06 3.68
N HIS A 83 -5.97 -2.12 3.22
CA HIS A 83 -5.86 -0.82 3.85
C HIS A 83 -7.18 -0.04 3.79
N ALA A 84 -7.84 -0.05 2.63
CA ALA A 84 -9.14 0.58 2.48
C ALA A 84 -10.17 -0.01 3.45
N LEU A 85 -10.26 -1.34 3.53
CA LEU A 85 -11.17 -2.02 4.44
C LEU A 85 -10.87 -1.74 5.91
N GLY A 86 -9.61 -1.86 6.31
CA GLY A 86 -9.23 -1.76 7.72
C GLY A 86 -9.17 -0.34 8.27
N PHE A 87 -8.81 0.64 7.45
CA PHE A 87 -8.54 2.01 7.91
C PHE A 87 -9.56 3.04 7.47
N HIS A 88 -10.33 2.78 6.42
CA HIS A 88 -11.24 3.77 5.84
C HIS A 88 -12.71 3.31 5.76
N ILE A 89 -12.95 2.08 5.32
CA ILE A 89 -14.32 1.59 5.10
C ILE A 89 -14.97 1.14 6.39
N TYR A 90 -14.41 0.16 7.09
CA TYR A 90 -14.98 -0.35 8.33
C TYR A 90 -15.02 0.66 9.47
N PRO A 91 -14.05 1.59 9.63
CA PRO A 91 -14.21 2.67 10.60
C PRO A 91 -15.44 3.55 10.40
N LYS A 92 -15.90 3.70 9.15
CA LYS A 92 -17.17 4.39 8.84
C LYS A 92 -18.41 3.60 9.24
N LEU A 93 -18.33 2.27 9.19
CA LEU A 93 -19.43 1.36 9.47
C LEU A 93 -19.49 0.97 10.95
N ALA A 94 -18.36 1.01 11.65
CA ALA A 94 -18.25 0.61 13.05
C ALA A 94 -18.95 1.60 13.98
N LYS A 95 -19.65 1.05 14.97
CA LYS A 95 -20.32 1.83 16.01
C LYS A 95 -19.54 1.77 17.32
N PHE A 96 -18.41 2.17 17.49
CA PHE A 96 -17.54 2.13 18.68
C PHE A 96 -18.30 2.11 20.04
N GLU A 97 -19.15 1.11 20.23
CA GLU A 97 -19.91 0.86 21.45
C GLU A 97 -19.09 -0.04 22.39
N PRO A 98 -19.45 -0.16 23.69
CA PRO A 98 -18.71 -1.01 24.63
C PRO A 98 -18.63 -2.49 24.22
N GLU A 99 -19.59 -2.98 23.44
CA GLU A 99 -19.53 -4.32 22.85
C GLU A 99 -18.96 -4.23 21.43
N LEU A 100 -17.90 -5.00 21.16
CA LEU A 100 -17.29 -5.09 19.85
C LEU A 100 -18.32 -5.60 18.83
N ASP A 101 -18.66 -4.78 17.84
CA ASP A 101 -19.48 -5.21 16.73
C ASP A 101 -18.64 -5.95 15.67
N ILE A 102 -19.32 -6.55 14.70
CA ILE A 102 -18.67 -7.31 13.63
C ILE A 102 -17.76 -6.42 12.76
N PHE A 103 -18.11 -5.15 12.59
CA PHE A 103 -17.34 -4.22 11.77
C PHE A 103 -16.01 -3.84 12.45
N GLU A 104 -16.00 -3.70 13.78
CA GLU A 104 -14.77 -3.47 14.54
C GLU A 104 -13.84 -4.68 14.45
N ARG A 105 -14.37 -5.89 14.51
CA ARG A 105 -13.58 -7.13 14.35
C ARG A 105 -12.99 -7.25 12.96
N LYS A 106 -13.77 -6.94 11.92
CA LYS A 106 -13.28 -6.92 10.54
C LYS A 106 -12.25 -5.83 10.32
N MET A 107 -12.46 -4.65 10.91
CA MET A 107 -11.49 -3.55 10.88
C MET A 107 -10.14 -4.00 11.41
N GLU A 108 -10.10 -4.61 12.59
CA GLU A 108 -8.86 -5.11 13.19
C GLU A 108 -8.22 -6.21 12.33
N PHE A 109 -9.03 -7.13 11.81
CA PHE A 109 -8.58 -8.20 10.94
C PHE A 109 -7.87 -7.63 9.70
N TYR A 110 -8.49 -6.68 9.00
CA TYR A 110 -7.90 -6.11 7.78
C TYR A 110 -6.71 -5.20 8.05
N ARG A 111 -6.64 -4.55 9.21
CA ARG A 111 -5.44 -3.83 9.64
C ARG A 111 -4.25 -4.77 9.80
N GLN A 112 -4.46 -5.91 10.41
CA GLN A 112 -3.43 -6.93 10.55
C GLN A 112 -3.05 -7.54 9.20
N GLU A 113 -4.02 -7.82 8.34
CA GLU A 113 -3.78 -8.34 6.99
C GLU A 113 -3.02 -7.33 6.12
N TYR A 114 -3.32 -6.04 6.24
CA TYR A 114 -2.54 -5.01 5.57
C TYR A 114 -1.08 -5.00 6.02
N ASN A 115 -0.85 -5.00 7.31
CA ASN A 115 0.51 -5.00 7.84
C ASN A 115 1.30 -6.23 7.38
N ARG A 116 0.65 -7.38 7.38
CA ARG A 116 1.23 -8.63 6.89
C ARG A 116 1.54 -8.57 5.39
N GLU A 117 0.59 -8.15 4.58
CA GLU A 117 0.75 -8.07 3.13
C GLU A 117 1.80 -7.04 2.74
N PHE A 118 1.80 -5.88 3.38
CA PHE A 118 2.80 -4.84 3.15
C PHE A 118 4.22 -5.34 3.48
N ASP A 119 4.37 -6.04 4.60
CA ASP A 119 5.63 -6.65 4.99
C ASP A 119 6.10 -7.71 3.96
N LEU A 120 5.17 -8.51 3.44
CA LEU A 120 5.45 -9.48 2.38
C LEU A 120 5.90 -8.79 1.08
N VAL A 121 5.27 -7.69 0.71
CA VAL A 121 5.68 -6.89 -0.47
C VAL A 121 7.11 -6.39 -0.30
N LEU A 122 7.45 -5.87 0.87
CA LEU A 122 8.81 -5.40 1.15
C LEU A 122 9.83 -6.54 1.12
N ARG A 123 9.48 -7.72 1.62
CA ARG A 123 10.36 -8.89 1.64
C ARG A 123 10.54 -9.53 0.27
N ASP A 124 9.48 -9.56 -0.52
CA ASP A 124 9.52 -10.05 -1.90
C ASP A 124 10.29 -9.10 -2.82
N GLY A 125 10.33 -7.85 -2.48
CA GLY A 125 10.94 -6.76 -3.24
C GLY A 125 9.89 -5.94 -3.99
N VAL A 126 9.90 -4.63 -3.75
CA VAL A 126 8.96 -3.72 -4.41
C VAL A 126 9.28 -3.62 -5.89
N GLU A 127 8.30 -3.85 -6.73
CA GLU A 127 8.42 -3.72 -8.18
C GLU A 127 8.33 -2.25 -8.59
N TYR A 128 9.48 -1.69 -8.89
CA TYR A 128 9.63 -0.29 -9.30
C TYR A 128 10.56 -0.19 -10.51
N ASP A 129 10.05 0.37 -11.59
CA ASP A 129 10.77 0.50 -12.87
C ASP A 129 11.69 1.73 -12.85
N LEU A 130 12.84 1.58 -12.19
CA LEU A 130 13.78 2.68 -11.95
C LEU A 130 14.34 3.30 -13.23
N ASP A 131 14.59 2.49 -14.24
CA ASP A 131 15.18 2.94 -15.51
C ASP A 131 14.11 3.36 -16.55
N SER A 132 12.83 3.27 -16.18
CA SER A 132 11.69 3.59 -17.06
C SER A 132 11.68 2.80 -18.37
N SER A 133 12.16 1.54 -18.31
CA SER A 133 12.22 0.65 -19.47
C SER A 133 10.87 0.02 -19.84
N GLY A 134 9.88 0.14 -18.95
CA GLY A 134 8.58 -0.50 -19.06
C GLY A 134 8.51 -1.90 -18.46
N THR A 135 9.63 -2.41 -17.94
CA THR A 135 9.73 -3.71 -17.26
C THR A 135 10.56 -3.58 -15.99
N VAL A 136 10.19 -4.34 -14.96
CA VAL A 136 10.95 -4.39 -13.71
C VAL A 136 11.90 -5.56 -13.76
N SER A 137 13.22 -5.28 -13.71
CA SER A 137 14.29 -6.31 -13.67
C SER A 137 14.47 -6.84 -12.25
N ASP A 138 15.15 -7.98 -12.13
CA ASP A 138 15.47 -8.57 -10.82
C ASP A 138 16.34 -7.64 -9.96
N ALA A 139 17.19 -6.83 -10.57
CA ALA A 139 18.01 -5.85 -9.87
C ALA A 139 17.18 -4.70 -9.29
N GLU A 140 16.06 -4.35 -9.93
CA GLU A 140 15.12 -3.32 -9.48
C GLU A 140 14.14 -3.81 -8.41
N LYS A 141 14.09 -5.13 -8.20
CA LYS A 141 13.22 -5.81 -7.23
C LYS A 141 14.02 -6.36 -6.04
N GLU A 142 14.98 -5.63 -5.52
CA GLU A 142 15.75 -6.08 -4.37
C GLU A 142 14.92 -6.06 -3.07
N PRO A 143 14.92 -7.17 -2.30
CA PRO A 143 14.26 -7.20 -0.99
C PRO A 143 14.89 -6.20 0.00
N THR A 144 14.07 -5.42 0.68
CA THR A 144 14.52 -4.37 1.58
C THR A 144 14.66 -4.82 3.04
N HIS A 145 14.03 -5.92 3.42
CA HIS A 145 14.04 -6.42 4.80
C HIS A 145 15.21 -7.32 5.18
N TYR A 146 16.09 -7.61 4.23
CA TYR A 146 17.30 -8.33 4.58
C TYR A 146 18.35 -7.35 5.08
N LEU A 147 18.47 -7.27 6.40
CA LEU A 147 19.72 -6.87 7.01
C LEU A 147 20.76 -7.91 6.59
N ARG A 148 21.32 -7.76 5.41
CA ARG A 148 22.56 -8.43 5.08
C ARG A 148 23.64 -7.84 5.95
N LEU A 149 23.89 -8.48 7.07
CA LEU A 149 25.17 -8.33 7.74
C LEU A 149 26.23 -8.84 6.76
N LYS A 150 26.71 -7.97 5.88
CA LYS A 150 27.94 -8.22 5.17
C LYS A 150 29.05 -8.12 6.20
N ARG A 151 29.56 -9.26 6.57
CA ARG A 151 30.86 -9.34 7.22
C ARG A 151 31.96 -9.13 6.20
#